data_7e38dbf7ededb91d9b2085adf007941d
#
_entry.id   7e38dbf7ededb91d9b2085adf007941d
#
_cell.length_a   1.000
_cell.length_b   1.000
_cell.length_c   1.000
_cell.angle_alpha   90.00
_cell.angle_beta   90.00
_cell.angle_gamma   90.00
#
_symmetry.space_group_name_H-M   'P 1'
#
loop_
_entity.id
_entity.type
_entity.pdbx_description
1 polymer ?
#
loop_
_entity_poly.entity_id
_entity_poly.type
_entity_poly.pdbx_seq_one_letter_code
_entity_poly.pdbx_strand_id
1 'polypeptide(L)'
;MKECIKKEYILYFTFFLLIMFLSPISGDDWGNYLVGEQGIRHIVVNTVGMYFSWEGRFISRLLINILTYNKWLWNILNSLIIVLIMYMINTICKFKNKKTMFLAVPLIFLFMNLYTFSQVVVWIAGNITYLFVILLLLYYLNELYKNKLSSMKKNIFLIILNIIIPMFVEHMAIILILINILFIILDYLETKKINKKLIIFLLISIISFIIMFLSPGNTLRNSIENTYFNNLSFIKKIGYNIPNFIYYTYLINYLLIILMLIGNCLITRNKIKNKIVRIFFYLFEIFSIVPVITFTLNDQFSSNNIFTIIYFLLYSIFSFLLVIKDSKSINKDLAVLFFLIGICSNGIMLLSPTWGYRTSFATYLFMSVSYLIIIDRYLNKSKLINYLLITSNVVGIILYITFYISIHLQYNDNYLRIKQGINAKAKNIEIVAYPSFAPCNINPENAYHLEMFKKYYGINEDTNIILIDNSWKFHFIYRKTK
;
A
#
# COMPACT_ATOMS: atom_id res chain seq x y z
N MET A 1 -18.19 -17.32 -19.23
CA MET A 1 -16.97 -16.74 -18.65
C MET A 1 -17.10 -15.25 -18.28
N LYS A 2 -17.65 -14.36 -19.14
CA LYS A 2 -17.88 -12.94 -18.79
C LYS A 2 -18.86 -12.73 -17.62
N GLU A 3 -19.87 -13.58 -17.47
CA GLU A 3 -20.86 -13.47 -16.37
C GLU A 3 -20.34 -13.98 -15.02
N CYS A 4 -19.55 -15.07 -15.02
CA CYS A 4 -18.90 -15.56 -13.79
C CYS A 4 -17.92 -14.52 -13.20
N ILE A 5 -17.09 -13.89 -14.06
CA ILE A 5 -16.13 -12.87 -13.63
C ILE A 5 -16.85 -11.67 -12.98
N LYS A 6 -18.05 -11.30 -13.46
CA LYS A 6 -18.83 -10.21 -12.85
C LYS A 6 -19.32 -10.54 -11.44
N LYS A 7 -19.79 -11.77 -11.21
CA LYS A 7 -20.30 -12.20 -9.89
C LYS A 7 -19.21 -12.23 -8.82
N GLU A 8 -17.99 -12.66 -9.18
CA GLU A 8 -16.87 -12.74 -8.26
C GLU A 8 -16.34 -11.33 -7.87
N TYR A 9 -16.34 -10.35 -8.78
CA TYR A 9 -16.04 -8.96 -8.42
C TYR A 9 -17.08 -8.36 -7.46
N ILE A 10 -18.36 -8.73 -7.60
CA ILE A 10 -19.42 -8.34 -6.68
C ILE A 10 -19.13 -8.92 -5.28
N LEU A 11 -18.69 -10.18 -5.19
CA LEU A 11 -18.31 -10.79 -3.90
C LEU A 11 -17.20 -10.01 -3.20
N TYR A 12 -16.13 -9.66 -3.92
CA TYR A 12 -15.05 -8.87 -3.33
C TYR A 12 -15.49 -7.45 -2.99
N PHE A 13 -16.32 -6.83 -3.82
CA PHE A 13 -16.90 -5.53 -3.51
C PHE A 13 -17.71 -5.56 -2.22
N THR A 14 -18.62 -6.54 -2.06
CA THR A 14 -19.42 -6.67 -0.83
C THR A 14 -18.58 -7.01 0.38
N PHE A 15 -17.53 -7.83 0.23
CA PHE A 15 -16.58 -8.11 1.30
C PHE A 15 -15.86 -6.86 1.77
N PHE A 16 -15.23 -6.09 0.87
CA PHE A 16 -14.53 -4.86 1.25
C PHE A 16 -15.50 -3.81 1.79
N LEU A 17 -16.69 -3.71 1.22
CA LEU A 17 -17.73 -2.82 1.71
C LEU A 17 -18.10 -3.13 3.17
N LEU A 18 -18.26 -4.40 3.50
CA LEU A 18 -18.51 -4.84 4.87
C LEU A 18 -17.36 -4.43 5.81
N ILE A 19 -16.10 -4.70 5.42
CA ILE A 19 -14.93 -4.30 6.21
C ILE A 19 -14.90 -2.78 6.45
N MET A 20 -15.19 -1.97 5.42
CA MET A 20 -15.20 -0.51 5.54
C MET A 20 -16.30 -0.02 6.51
N PHE A 21 -17.48 -0.63 6.48
CA PHE A 21 -18.56 -0.27 7.42
C PHE A 21 -18.26 -0.71 8.84
N LEU A 22 -17.58 -1.83 9.05
CA LEU A 22 -17.17 -2.31 10.37
C LEU A 22 -16.03 -1.48 10.96
N SER A 23 -15.29 -0.73 10.14
CA SER A 23 -14.12 0.04 10.57
C SER A 23 -14.52 1.43 11.08
N PRO A 24 -14.14 1.84 12.30
CA PRO A 24 -14.38 3.19 12.80
C PRO A 24 -13.44 4.23 12.15
N ILE A 25 -13.75 5.52 12.34
CA ILE A 25 -12.82 6.63 12.09
C ILE A 25 -11.72 6.58 13.14
N SER A 26 -10.46 6.84 12.72
CA SER A 26 -9.31 6.69 13.61
C SER A 26 -8.17 7.66 13.27
N GLY A 27 -7.37 8.01 14.27
CA GLY A 27 -6.15 8.80 14.11
C GLY A 27 -6.41 10.20 13.51
N ASP A 28 -5.64 10.55 12.49
CA ASP A 28 -5.75 11.85 11.82
C ASP A 28 -7.15 12.11 11.24
N ASP A 29 -7.93 11.04 10.97
CA ASP A 29 -9.26 11.18 10.39
C ASP A 29 -10.26 11.85 11.35
N TRP A 30 -10.03 11.86 12.68
CA TRP A 30 -10.84 12.68 13.60
C TRP A 30 -10.71 14.17 13.29
N GLY A 31 -9.47 14.65 13.11
CA GLY A 31 -9.23 16.04 12.74
C GLY A 31 -9.76 16.39 11.34
N ASN A 32 -9.57 15.49 10.38
CA ASN A 32 -10.06 15.64 9.01
C ASN A 32 -11.60 15.70 8.95
N TYR A 33 -12.29 14.91 9.79
CA TYR A 33 -13.75 14.95 9.94
C TYR A 33 -14.21 16.33 10.42
N LEU A 34 -13.58 16.85 11.48
CA LEU A 34 -13.92 18.17 12.04
C LEU A 34 -13.72 19.31 11.03
N VAL A 35 -12.68 19.20 10.18
CA VAL A 35 -12.49 20.15 9.06
C VAL A 35 -13.61 20.01 8.03
N GLY A 36 -13.97 18.77 7.70
CA GLY A 36 -15.03 18.49 6.72
C GLY A 36 -16.42 18.98 7.17
N GLU A 37 -16.73 18.86 8.47
CA GLU A 37 -17.98 19.29 9.09
C GLU A 37 -18.23 20.79 8.92
N GLN A 38 -17.19 21.62 8.85
CA GLN A 38 -17.30 23.06 8.67
C GLN A 38 -17.62 23.48 7.21
N GLY A 39 -17.73 22.52 6.29
CA GLY A 39 -18.18 22.74 4.92
C GLY A 39 -17.07 23.06 3.93
N ILE A 40 -17.44 23.10 2.64
CA ILE A 40 -16.50 23.15 1.51
C ILE A 40 -15.56 24.36 1.53
N ARG A 41 -16.03 25.52 1.97
CA ARG A 41 -15.19 26.73 2.08
C ARG A 41 -14.06 26.51 3.06
N HIS A 42 -14.35 25.92 4.23
CA HIS A 42 -13.35 25.63 5.25
C HIS A 42 -12.38 24.55 4.78
N ILE A 43 -12.84 23.51 4.11
CA ILE A 43 -12.01 22.49 3.49
C ILE A 43 -10.97 23.11 2.56
N VAL A 44 -11.40 24.00 1.66
CA VAL A 44 -10.48 24.67 0.71
C VAL A 44 -9.47 25.55 1.46
N VAL A 45 -9.93 26.37 2.42
CA VAL A 45 -9.05 27.23 3.23
C VAL A 45 -8.04 26.38 4.02
N ASN A 46 -8.48 25.30 4.66
CA ASN A 46 -7.61 24.39 5.39
C ASN A 46 -6.58 23.73 4.45
N THR A 47 -7.02 23.24 3.28
CA THR A 47 -6.13 22.61 2.29
C THR A 47 -5.03 23.56 1.81
N VAL A 48 -5.40 24.81 1.50
CA VAL A 48 -4.45 25.86 1.13
C VAL A 48 -3.53 26.21 2.32
N GLY A 49 -4.09 26.35 3.52
CA GLY A 49 -3.31 26.59 4.73
C GLY A 49 -2.26 25.50 5.00
N MET A 50 -2.65 24.24 4.86
CA MET A 50 -1.75 23.08 5.02
C MET A 50 -0.62 23.06 3.98
N TYR A 51 -0.86 23.51 2.76
CA TYR A 51 0.19 23.64 1.75
C TYR A 51 1.32 24.59 2.20
N PHE A 52 0.97 25.65 2.90
CA PHE A 52 1.96 26.61 3.41
C PHE A 52 2.54 26.27 4.77
N SER A 53 1.83 25.48 5.60
CA SER A 53 2.22 25.24 7.00
C SER A 53 2.71 23.83 7.30
N TRP A 54 2.32 22.79 6.49
CA TRP A 54 2.60 21.39 6.89
C TRP A 54 2.99 20.45 5.77
N GLU A 55 2.25 20.44 4.62
CA GLU A 55 2.48 19.46 3.54
C GLU A 55 2.03 19.96 2.17
N GLY A 56 2.79 19.60 1.13
CA GLY A 56 2.46 19.97 -0.26
C GLY A 56 1.41 19.08 -0.96
N ARG A 57 0.85 18.09 -0.27
CA ARG A 57 -0.05 17.05 -0.82
C ARG A 57 -1.47 17.57 -1.05
N PHE A 58 -1.60 18.57 -1.92
CA PHE A 58 -2.82 19.33 -2.11
C PHE A 58 -4.05 18.47 -2.45
N ILE A 59 -3.92 17.56 -3.44
CA ILE A 59 -5.06 16.75 -3.92
C ILE A 59 -5.46 15.71 -2.86
N SER A 60 -4.51 15.04 -2.24
CA SER A 60 -4.85 14.07 -1.19
C SER A 60 -5.50 14.74 0.00
N ARG A 61 -5.01 15.90 0.46
CA ARG A 61 -5.59 16.65 1.59
C ARG A 61 -7.03 17.09 1.30
N LEU A 62 -7.27 17.63 0.10
CA LEU A 62 -8.61 18.04 -0.32
C LEU A 62 -9.60 16.86 -0.27
N LEU A 63 -9.21 15.73 -0.87
CA LEU A 63 -10.05 14.52 -0.89
C LEU A 63 -10.25 13.92 0.49
N ILE A 64 -9.21 13.90 1.32
CA ILE A 64 -9.29 13.38 2.70
C ILE A 64 -10.35 14.16 3.48
N ASN A 65 -10.28 15.48 3.51
CA ASN A 65 -11.23 16.30 4.27
C ASN A 65 -12.68 16.12 3.78
N ILE A 66 -12.91 16.04 2.45
CA ILE A 66 -14.25 15.83 1.88
C ILE A 66 -14.78 14.44 2.23
N LEU A 67 -13.97 13.39 2.06
CA LEU A 67 -14.41 12.01 2.10
C LEU A 67 -14.43 11.44 3.51
N THR A 68 -13.64 11.99 4.44
CA THR A 68 -13.71 11.61 5.85
C THR A 68 -15.02 12.07 6.50
N TYR A 69 -15.48 13.30 6.18
CA TYR A 69 -16.79 13.77 6.61
C TYR A 69 -17.92 12.92 6.01
N ASN A 70 -17.77 12.51 4.73
CA ASN A 70 -18.72 11.65 4.03
C ASN A 70 -18.29 10.17 4.07
N LYS A 71 -17.99 9.63 5.26
CA LYS A 71 -17.45 8.28 5.41
C LYS A 71 -18.28 7.19 4.72
N TRP A 72 -19.60 7.27 4.74
CA TRP A 72 -20.46 6.29 4.07
C TRP A 72 -20.22 6.25 2.55
N LEU A 73 -20.07 7.42 1.92
CA LEU A 73 -19.73 7.53 0.50
C LEU A 73 -18.31 6.96 0.25
N TRP A 74 -17.37 7.30 1.15
CA TRP A 74 -16.02 6.77 1.05
C TRP A 74 -15.96 5.24 1.17
N ASN A 75 -16.74 4.64 2.05
CA ASN A 75 -16.80 3.18 2.18
C ASN A 75 -17.17 2.50 0.84
N ILE A 76 -18.11 3.07 0.10
CA ILE A 76 -18.51 2.57 -1.23
C ILE A 76 -17.38 2.79 -2.26
N LEU A 77 -16.84 4.02 -2.33
CA LEU A 77 -15.79 4.37 -3.28
C LEU A 77 -14.52 3.56 -3.04
N ASN A 78 -14.10 3.40 -1.79
CA ASN A 78 -12.92 2.63 -1.43
C ASN A 78 -13.06 1.16 -1.86
N SER A 79 -14.19 0.53 -1.56
CA SER A 79 -14.47 -0.85 -1.98
C SER A 79 -14.44 -1.01 -3.50
N LEU A 80 -14.96 -0.01 -4.22
CA LEU A 80 -14.90 0.04 -5.68
C LEU A 80 -13.45 0.20 -6.19
N ILE A 81 -12.66 1.07 -5.56
CA ILE A 81 -11.24 1.30 -5.92
C ILE A 81 -10.45 -0.01 -5.84
N ILE A 82 -10.61 -0.78 -4.76
CA ILE A 82 -9.90 -2.06 -4.58
C ILE A 82 -10.26 -3.03 -5.70
N VAL A 83 -11.55 -3.18 -5.98
CA VAL A 83 -12.03 -4.05 -7.07
C VAL A 83 -11.54 -3.57 -8.43
N LEU A 84 -11.51 -2.26 -8.68
CA LEU A 84 -10.95 -1.69 -9.91
C LEU A 84 -9.45 -1.94 -10.04
N ILE A 85 -8.67 -1.91 -8.94
CA ILE A 85 -7.25 -2.29 -8.96
C ILE A 85 -7.10 -3.76 -9.38
N MET A 86 -7.87 -4.67 -8.79
CA MET A 86 -7.87 -6.09 -9.18
C MET A 86 -8.25 -6.28 -10.66
N TYR A 87 -9.27 -5.56 -11.13
CA TYR A 87 -9.70 -5.56 -12.53
C TYR A 87 -8.60 -5.04 -13.46
N MET A 88 -7.94 -3.93 -13.09
CA MET A 88 -6.85 -3.34 -13.87
C MET A 88 -5.66 -4.29 -13.97
N ILE A 89 -5.25 -4.94 -12.88
CA ILE A 89 -4.19 -5.96 -12.90
C ILE A 89 -4.53 -7.08 -13.89
N ASN A 90 -5.73 -7.65 -13.80
CA ASN A 90 -6.15 -8.71 -14.72
C ASN A 90 -6.22 -8.24 -16.20
N THR A 91 -6.56 -6.97 -16.42
CA THR A 91 -6.65 -6.38 -17.77
C THR A 91 -5.29 -6.10 -18.37
N ILE A 92 -4.36 -5.56 -17.59
CA ILE A 92 -2.99 -5.22 -18.04
C ILE A 92 -2.19 -6.48 -18.29
N CYS A 93 -2.20 -7.42 -17.34
CA CYS A 93 -1.34 -8.61 -17.39
C CYS A 93 -1.77 -9.64 -18.45
N LYS A 94 -3.02 -9.61 -18.90
CA LYS A 94 -3.55 -10.53 -19.92
C LYS A 94 -3.16 -11.99 -19.68
N PHE A 95 -3.32 -12.45 -18.45
CA PHE A 95 -2.91 -13.78 -18.00
C PHE A 95 -3.38 -14.91 -18.94
N LYS A 96 -2.50 -15.91 -19.15
CA LYS A 96 -2.75 -17.13 -19.92
C LYS A 96 -3.83 -17.98 -19.22
N ASN A 97 -3.70 -18.16 -17.90
CA ASN A 97 -4.63 -18.93 -17.07
C ASN A 97 -5.62 -18.00 -16.35
N LYS A 98 -6.46 -17.31 -17.11
CA LYS A 98 -7.36 -16.25 -16.61
C LYS A 98 -8.14 -16.62 -15.34
N LYS A 99 -8.71 -17.83 -15.25
CA LYS A 99 -9.48 -18.27 -14.08
C LYS A 99 -8.59 -18.39 -12.83
N THR A 100 -7.44 -19.03 -12.96
CA THR A 100 -6.49 -19.23 -11.85
C THR A 100 -5.94 -17.90 -11.34
N MET A 101 -5.53 -17.02 -12.26
CA MET A 101 -4.98 -15.71 -11.89
C MET A 101 -6.06 -14.77 -11.34
N PHE A 102 -7.28 -14.88 -11.82
CA PHE A 102 -8.42 -14.19 -11.24
C PHE A 102 -8.63 -14.54 -9.75
N LEU A 103 -8.39 -15.79 -9.35
CA LEU A 103 -8.43 -16.24 -7.96
C LEU A 103 -7.15 -15.88 -7.18
N ALA A 104 -6.01 -15.71 -7.86
CA ALA A 104 -4.74 -15.39 -7.22
C ALA A 104 -4.59 -13.90 -6.90
N VAL A 105 -5.08 -12.99 -7.75
CA VAL A 105 -4.94 -11.54 -7.56
C VAL A 105 -5.55 -11.03 -6.24
N PRO A 106 -6.75 -11.46 -5.79
CA PRO A 106 -7.30 -11.03 -4.51
C PRO A 106 -6.46 -11.42 -3.30
N LEU A 107 -5.66 -12.50 -3.39
CA LEU A 107 -4.78 -12.92 -2.29
C LEU A 107 -3.73 -11.84 -1.94
N ILE A 108 -3.36 -10.98 -2.89
CA ILE A 108 -2.50 -9.82 -2.63
C ILE A 108 -3.09 -8.94 -1.52
N PHE A 109 -4.40 -8.77 -1.48
CA PHE A 109 -5.08 -7.98 -0.43
C PHE A 109 -5.39 -8.83 0.81
N LEU A 110 -5.80 -10.10 0.64
CA LEU A 110 -6.23 -10.97 1.72
C LEU A 110 -5.06 -11.52 2.57
N PHE A 111 -3.84 -11.55 2.03
CA PHE A 111 -2.64 -12.01 2.74
C PHE A 111 -1.56 -10.93 2.86
N MET A 112 -1.98 -9.68 2.76
CA MET A 112 -1.15 -8.53 3.10
C MET A 112 -0.92 -8.48 4.60
N ASN A 113 0.24 -7.97 5.03
CA ASN A 113 0.49 -7.69 6.44
C ASN A 113 -0.63 -6.83 7.05
N LEU A 114 -1.09 -7.18 8.26
CA LEU A 114 -2.23 -6.53 8.90
C LEU A 114 -2.02 -5.03 9.14
N TYR A 115 -0.79 -4.61 9.49
CA TYR A 115 -0.46 -3.18 9.62
C TYR A 115 -0.54 -2.45 8.27
N THR A 116 -0.06 -3.08 7.19
CA THR A 116 -0.20 -2.52 5.84
C THR A 116 -1.67 -2.42 5.45
N PHE A 117 -2.45 -3.48 5.72
CA PHE A 117 -3.88 -3.49 5.43
C PHE A 117 -4.62 -2.37 6.19
N SER A 118 -4.37 -2.24 7.49
CA SER A 118 -5.01 -1.22 8.31
C SER A 118 -4.66 0.20 7.85
N GLN A 119 -3.41 0.45 7.45
CA GLN A 119 -2.94 1.77 7.05
C GLN A 119 -3.25 2.14 5.60
N VAL A 120 -3.37 1.16 4.69
CA VAL A 120 -3.53 1.41 3.24
C VAL A 120 -4.95 1.14 2.78
N VAL A 121 -5.62 0.13 3.34
CA VAL A 121 -6.95 -0.29 2.88
C VAL A 121 -8.05 0.35 3.73
N VAL A 122 -7.88 0.43 5.03
CA VAL A 122 -8.94 0.82 5.96
C VAL A 122 -8.88 2.29 6.36
N TRP A 123 -7.72 2.79 6.75
CA TRP A 123 -7.54 4.17 7.16
C TRP A 123 -7.75 5.13 6.00
N ILE A 124 -8.67 6.11 6.15
CA ILE A 124 -9.13 6.96 5.03
C ILE A 124 -7.99 7.79 4.45
N ALA A 125 -7.24 8.50 5.32
CA ALA A 125 -6.11 9.30 4.87
C ALA A 125 -5.02 8.45 4.18
N GLY A 126 -4.72 7.28 4.71
CA GLY A 126 -3.77 6.36 4.11
C GLY A 126 -4.26 5.78 2.78
N ASN A 127 -5.53 5.42 2.70
CA ASN A 127 -6.12 4.87 1.48
C ASN A 127 -6.10 5.88 0.32
N ILE A 128 -6.56 7.09 0.56
CA ILE A 128 -6.57 8.14 -0.46
C ILE A 128 -5.16 8.45 -0.94
N THR A 129 -4.21 8.51 0.00
CA THR A 129 -2.83 8.88 -0.32
C THR A 129 -2.06 7.77 -1.05
N TYR A 130 -2.29 6.49 -0.71
CA TYR A 130 -1.45 5.38 -1.19
C TYR A 130 -2.19 4.41 -2.12
N LEU A 131 -3.42 4.00 -1.79
CA LEU A 131 -4.14 3.01 -2.58
C LEU A 131 -4.83 3.62 -3.80
N PHE A 132 -5.53 4.75 -3.62
CA PHE A 132 -6.23 5.40 -4.73
C PHE A 132 -5.27 5.84 -5.83
N VAL A 133 -4.12 6.40 -5.45
CA VAL A 133 -3.11 6.82 -6.44
C VAL A 133 -2.56 5.63 -7.25
N ILE A 134 -2.49 4.44 -6.67
CA ILE A 134 -2.10 3.22 -7.42
C ILE A 134 -3.11 2.87 -8.51
N LEU A 135 -4.42 3.04 -8.27
CA LEU A 135 -5.42 2.87 -9.32
C LEU A 135 -5.14 3.81 -10.52
N LEU A 136 -4.83 5.08 -10.22
CA LEU A 136 -4.49 6.07 -11.25
C LEU A 136 -3.22 5.68 -12.00
N LEU A 137 -2.18 5.22 -11.29
CA LEU A 137 -0.93 4.72 -11.89
C LEU A 137 -1.15 3.49 -12.77
N LEU A 138 -1.96 2.53 -12.32
CA LEU A 138 -2.29 1.34 -13.13
C LEU A 138 -3.06 1.72 -14.39
N TYR A 139 -4.00 2.65 -14.28
CA TYR A 139 -4.70 3.18 -15.47
C TYR A 139 -3.71 3.84 -16.43
N TYR A 140 -2.83 4.71 -15.91
CA TYR A 140 -1.79 5.37 -16.69
C TYR A 140 -0.88 4.36 -17.42
N LEU A 141 -0.35 3.37 -16.68
CA LEU A 141 0.46 2.28 -17.24
C LEU A 141 -0.28 1.50 -18.34
N ASN A 142 -1.56 1.19 -18.13
CA ASN A 142 -2.37 0.47 -19.12
C ASN A 142 -2.50 1.24 -20.43
N GLU A 143 -2.69 2.55 -20.38
CA GLU A 143 -2.82 3.36 -21.59
C GLU A 143 -1.47 3.55 -22.31
N LEU A 144 -0.36 3.71 -21.57
CA LEU A 144 0.97 3.74 -22.15
C LEU A 144 1.34 2.39 -22.80
N TYR A 145 1.11 1.29 -22.10
CA TYR A 145 1.43 -0.05 -22.59
C TYR A 145 0.63 -0.45 -23.84
N LYS A 146 -0.61 0.03 -23.99
CA LYS A 146 -1.42 -0.19 -25.19
C LYS A 146 -0.93 0.65 -26.39
N ASN A 147 0.02 1.55 -26.18
CA ASN A 147 0.58 2.46 -27.20
C ASN A 147 -0.51 3.24 -27.99
N LYS A 148 -1.61 3.61 -27.29
CA LYS A 148 -2.77 4.29 -27.90
C LYS A 148 -2.73 5.82 -27.70
N LEU A 149 -1.58 6.45 -27.95
CA LEU A 149 -1.41 7.90 -27.84
C LEU A 149 -1.98 8.68 -29.06
N SER A 150 -2.78 8.03 -29.91
CA SER A 150 -3.38 8.62 -31.10
C SER A 150 -4.58 9.53 -30.79
N SER A 151 -5.32 9.27 -29.72
CA SER A 151 -6.52 10.03 -29.35
C SER A 151 -6.17 11.29 -28.55
N MET A 152 -6.59 12.47 -29.03
CA MET A 152 -6.40 13.75 -28.32
C MET A 152 -7.04 13.76 -26.93
N LYS A 153 -8.29 13.27 -26.80
CA LYS A 153 -9.01 13.20 -25.51
C LYS A 153 -8.24 12.36 -24.47
N LYS A 154 -7.67 11.23 -24.90
CA LYS A 154 -6.85 10.39 -24.02
C LYS A 154 -5.56 11.08 -23.61
N ASN A 155 -4.88 11.76 -24.54
CA ASN A 155 -3.66 12.47 -24.21
C ASN A 155 -3.90 13.58 -23.19
N ILE A 156 -5.00 14.34 -23.33
CA ILE A 156 -5.42 15.33 -22.32
C ILE A 156 -5.64 14.68 -20.97
N PHE A 157 -6.33 13.55 -20.93
CA PHE A 157 -6.55 12.83 -19.65
C PHE A 157 -5.23 12.34 -19.04
N LEU A 158 -4.28 11.83 -19.84
CA LEU A 158 -2.96 11.44 -19.37
C LEU A 158 -2.16 12.65 -18.86
N ILE A 159 -2.28 13.82 -19.48
CA ILE A 159 -1.70 15.07 -18.98
C ILE A 159 -2.27 15.41 -17.60
N ILE A 160 -3.60 15.35 -17.44
CA ILE A 160 -4.26 15.58 -16.16
C ILE A 160 -3.73 14.61 -15.08
N LEU A 161 -3.53 13.33 -15.41
CA LEU A 161 -2.94 12.35 -14.48
C LEU A 161 -1.50 12.72 -14.11
N ASN A 162 -0.68 13.22 -15.06
CA ASN A 162 0.67 13.68 -14.75
C ASN A 162 0.72 14.94 -13.88
N ILE A 163 -0.37 15.71 -13.80
CA ILE A 163 -0.52 16.81 -12.85
C ILE A 163 -1.00 16.30 -11.48
N ILE A 164 -2.03 15.46 -11.47
CA ILE A 164 -2.75 15.07 -10.24
C ILE A 164 -1.95 14.06 -9.42
N ILE A 165 -1.39 13.00 -10.04
CA ILE A 165 -0.70 11.91 -9.32
C ILE A 165 0.43 12.45 -8.43
N PRO A 166 1.33 13.34 -8.89
CA PRO A 166 2.37 13.90 -8.03
C PRO A 166 1.85 14.64 -6.80
N MET A 167 0.64 15.20 -6.85
CA MET A 167 0.05 15.97 -5.74
C MET A 167 -0.59 15.10 -4.65
N PHE A 168 -0.47 13.76 -4.74
CA PHE A 168 -0.91 12.86 -3.68
C PHE A 168 0.17 12.61 -2.64
N VAL A 169 1.37 12.19 -3.08
CA VAL A 169 2.49 11.87 -2.18
C VAL A 169 3.81 11.78 -2.95
N GLU A 170 4.89 12.15 -2.30
CA GLU A 170 6.22 12.36 -2.88
C GLU A 170 6.75 11.13 -3.64
N HIS A 171 6.70 9.95 -3.02
CA HIS A 171 7.26 8.74 -3.63
C HIS A 171 6.46 8.26 -4.86
N MET A 172 5.12 8.44 -4.87
CA MET A 172 4.30 8.10 -6.05
C MET A 172 4.58 9.06 -7.22
N ALA A 173 4.90 10.32 -6.92
CA ALA A 173 5.35 11.28 -7.93
C ALA A 173 6.65 10.81 -8.61
N ILE A 174 7.62 10.37 -7.81
CA ILE A 174 8.90 9.88 -8.35
C ILE A 174 8.70 8.57 -9.13
N ILE A 175 7.79 7.68 -8.66
CA ILE A 175 7.42 6.47 -9.43
C ILE A 175 6.83 6.84 -10.78
N LEU A 176 5.94 7.84 -10.87
CA LEU A 176 5.37 8.30 -12.14
C LEU A 176 6.46 8.85 -13.07
N ILE A 177 7.40 9.65 -12.55
CA ILE A 177 8.55 10.17 -13.30
C ILE A 177 9.39 8.99 -13.83
N LEU A 178 9.69 8.01 -13.00
CA LEU A 178 10.41 6.80 -13.40
C LEU A 178 9.68 6.04 -14.51
N ILE A 179 8.36 5.88 -14.40
CA ILE A 179 7.53 5.26 -15.44
C ILE A 179 7.67 6.02 -16.76
N ASN A 180 7.57 7.35 -16.73
CA ASN A 180 7.72 8.17 -17.93
C ASN A 180 9.11 7.98 -18.57
N ILE A 181 10.17 7.99 -17.78
CA ILE A 181 11.55 7.75 -18.26
C ILE A 181 11.66 6.35 -18.88
N LEU A 182 11.18 5.32 -18.20
CA LEU A 182 11.21 3.95 -18.71
C LEU A 182 10.47 3.84 -20.04
N PHE A 183 9.28 4.42 -20.19
CA PHE A 183 8.55 4.38 -21.45
C PHE A 183 9.19 5.18 -22.57
N ILE A 184 9.88 6.30 -22.28
CA ILE A 184 10.71 7.02 -23.28
C ILE A 184 11.83 6.11 -23.77
N ILE A 185 12.55 5.45 -22.86
CA ILE A 185 13.64 4.54 -23.21
C ILE A 185 13.12 3.36 -24.05
N LEU A 186 12.03 2.71 -23.60
CA LEU A 186 11.45 1.57 -24.29
C LEU A 186 10.95 1.93 -25.70
N ASP A 187 10.26 3.05 -25.85
CA ASP A 187 9.78 3.56 -27.15
C ASP A 187 10.95 3.89 -28.09
N TYR A 188 12.01 4.54 -27.57
CA TYR A 188 13.22 4.84 -28.35
C TYR A 188 13.95 3.57 -28.80
N LEU A 189 14.08 2.57 -27.93
CA LEU A 189 14.72 1.29 -28.29
C LEU A 189 13.95 0.57 -29.40
N GLU A 190 12.63 0.71 -29.44
CA GLU A 190 11.77 0.08 -30.44
C GLU A 190 11.72 0.88 -31.75
N THR A 191 11.50 2.18 -31.68
CA THR A 191 11.20 3.02 -32.85
C THR A 191 12.42 3.77 -33.38
N LYS A 192 13.51 3.88 -32.59
CA LYS A 192 14.67 4.75 -32.81
C LYS A 192 14.30 6.22 -32.96
N LYS A 193 13.12 6.61 -32.54
CA LYS A 193 12.60 7.98 -32.54
C LYS A 193 12.14 8.40 -31.17
N ILE A 194 12.31 9.67 -30.85
CA ILE A 194 11.88 10.24 -29.59
C ILE A 194 10.42 10.67 -29.73
N ASN A 195 9.56 10.12 -28.86
CA ASN A 195 8.14 10.47 -28.81
C ASN A 195 7.94 11.74 -27.97
N LYS A 196 7.68 12.86 -28.66
CA LYS A 196 7.49 14.18 -28.03
C LYS A 196 6.38 14.18 -26.95
N LYS A 197 5.33 13.36 -27.10
CA LYS A 197 4.25 13.28 -26.10
C LYS A 197 4.74 12.71 -24.78
N LEU A 198 5.59 11.68 -24.80
CA LEU A 198 6.17 11.11 -23.58
C LEU A 198 7.09 12.11 -22.87
N ILE A 199 7.83 12.93 -23.63
CA ILE A 199 8.64 14.02 -23.06
C ILE A 199 7.73 15.05 -22.38
N ILE A 200 6.63 15.44 -23.01
CA ILE A 200 5.66 16.37 -22.40
C ILE A 200 5.10 15.79 -21.10
N PHE A 201 4.74 14.50 -21.07
CA PHE A 201 4.26 13.83 -19.84
C PHE A 201 5.34 13.86 -18.75
N LEU A 202 6.60 13.57 -19.09
CA LEU A 202 7.72 13.65 -18.16
C LEU A 202 7.90 15.06 -17.60
N LEU A 203 7.94 16.07 -18.45
CA LEU A 203 8.12 17.46 -18.01
C LEU A 203 6.99 17.92 -17.08
N ILE A 204 5.75 17.61 -17.42
CA ILE A 204 4.59 17.95 -16.59
C ILE A 204 4.67 17.25 -15.23
N SER A 205 5.02 15.95 -15.19
CA SER A 205 5.15 15.23 -13.93
C SER A 205 6.27 15.78 -13.04
N ILE A 206 7.40 16.20 -13.64
CA ILE A 206 8.50 16.85 -12.91
C ILE A 206 8.07 18.21 -12.35
N ILE A 207 7.42 19.06 -13.15
CA ILE A 207 6.93 20.37 -12.69
C ILE A 207 5.93 20.20 -11.54
N SER A 208 4.97 19.29 -11.71
CA SER A 208 3.98 19.01 -10.67
C SER A 208 4.61 18.47 -9.37
N PHE A 209 5.61 17.59 -9.50
CA PHE A 209 6.39 17.11 -8.36
C PHE A 209 7.14 18.25 -7.65
N ILE A 210 7.80 19.13 -8.40
CA ILE A 210 8.55 20.27 -7.83
C ILE A 210 7.60 21.19 -7.07
N ILE A 211 6.42 21.51 -7.60
CA ILE A 211 5.40 22.33 -6.93
C ILE A 211 4.99 21.71 -5.60
N MET A 212 4.74 20.42 -5.58
CA MET A 212 4.36 19.71 -4.36
C MET A 212 5.52 19.58 -3.36
N PHE A 213 6.69 19.15 -3.84
CA PHE A 213 7.85 18.84 -2.99
C PHE A 213 8.46 20.08 -2.34
N LEU A 214 8.57 21.18 -3.09
CA LEU A 214 9.10 22.47 -2.60
C LEU A 214 8.04 23.35 -1.94
N SER A 215 6.88 22.80 -1.56
CA SER A 215 5.89 23.58 -0.80
C SER A 215 6.50 24.10 0.51
N PRO A 216 6.14 25.31 0.96
CA PRO A 216 6.61 25.85 2.24
C PRO A 216 6.30 24.91 3.40
N GLY A 217 5.12 24.26 3.40
CA GLY A 217 4.72 23.32 4.44
C GLY A 217 5.64 22.09 4.53
N ASN A 218 6.02 21.47 3.40
CA ASN A 218 6.95 20.35 3.41
C ASN A 218 8.33 20.76 3.99
N THR A 219 8.82 21.95 3.63
CA THR A 219 10.09 22.46 4.11
C THR A 219 10.04 22.68 5.62
N LEU A 220 8.97 23.31 6.11
CA LEU A 220 8.77 23.57 7.54
C LEU A 220 8.67 22.28 8.33
N ARG A 221 7.79 21.34 7.93
CA ARG A 221 7.65 20.03 8.57
C ARG A 221 8.96 19.26 8.62
N ASN A 222 9.69 19.23 7.51
CA ASN A 222 10.95 18.50 7.44
C ASN A 222 12.02 19.11 8.38
N SER A 223 12.05 20.43 8.58
CA SER A 223 12.95 21.08 9.52
C SER A 223 12.62 20.78 10.98
N ILE A 224 11.35 20.54 11.32
CA ILE A 224 10.88 20.24 12.68
C ILE A 224 11.04 18.76 13.02
N GLU A 225 10.50 17.87 12.14
CA GLU A 225 10.39 16.45 12.45
C GLU A 225 11.66 15.64 12.15
N ASN A 226 12.51 16.09 11.21
CA ASN A 226 13.56 15.25 10.62
C ASN A 226 14.98 15.83 10.78
N THR A 227 15.23 16.62 11.80
CA THR A 227 16.51 17.31 12.03
C THR A 227 17.71 16.36 12.01
N TYR A 228 17.63 15.23 12.72
CA TYR A 228 18.70 14.24 12.73
C TYR A 228 18.99 13.67 11.32
N PHE A 229 17.97 13.22 10.63
CA PHE A 229 18.12 12.62 9.29
C PHE A 229 18.66 13.64 8.27
N ASN A 230 18.20 14.89 8.35
CA ASN A 230 18.63 15.96 7.45
C ASN A 230 20.13 16.25 7.55
N ASN A 231 20.70 16.11 8.74
CA ASN A 231 22.13 16.33 9.01
C ASN A 231 23.03 15.16 8.56
N LEU A 232 22.45 14.02 8.16
CA LEU A 232 23.23 12.91 7.64
C LEU A 232 23.72 13.19 6.20
N SER A 233 24.95 12.77 5.89
CA SER A 233 25.45 12.75 4.51
C SER A 233 24.65 11.75 3.67
N PHE A 234 24.67 11.91 2.36
CA PHE A 234 23.94 11.06 1.40
C PHE A 234 24.16 9.55 1.65
N ILE A 235 25.41 9.12 1.81
CA ILE A 235 25.75 7.70 2.08
C ILE A 235 25.22 7.25 3.43
N LYS A 236 25.30 8.12 4.46
CA LYS A 236 24.78 7.79 5.79
C LYS A 236 23.24 7.67 5.81
N LYS A 237 22.51 8.48 5.02
CA LYS A 237 21.06 8.32 4.83
C LYS A 237 20.69 6.97 4.26
N ILE A 238 21.39 6.52 3.22
CA ILE A 238 21.20 5.19 2.63
C ILE A 238 21.50 4.11 3.68
N GLY A 239 22.66 4.17 4.34
CA GLY A 239 23.03 3.20 5.38
C GLY A 239 22.01 3.12 6.52
N TYR A 240 21.50 4.27 6.97
CA TYR A 240 20.45 4.35 8.00
C TYR A 240 19.15 3.63 7.57
N ASN A 241 18.81 3.71 6.30
CA ASN A 241 17.55 3.17 5.77
C ASN A 241 17.64 1.76 5.16
N ILE A 242 18.83 1.19 4.99
CA ILE A 242 18.98 -0.21 4.49
C ILE A 242 18.19 -1.21 5.35
N PRO A 243 18.24 -1.19 6.70
CA PRO A 243 17.43 -2.07 7.53
C PRO A 243 15.92 -1.90 7.26
N ASN A 244 15.43 -0.68 7.10
CA ASN A 244 14.05 -0.40 6.76
C ASN A 244 13.68 -0.95 5.37
N PHE A 245 14.59 -0.82 4.39
CA PHE A 245 14.39 -1.41 3.06
C PHE A 245 14.17 -2.92 3.15
N ILE A 246 15.02 -3.63 3.90
CA ILE A 246 14.89 -5.09 4.09
C ILE A 246 13.60 -5.44 4.84
N TYR A 247 13.33 -4.74 5.93
CA TYR A 247 12.14 -4.96 6.74
C TYR A 247 10.85 -4.81 5.93
N TYR A 248 10.67 -3.65 5.32
CA TYR A 248 9.44 -3.30 4.61
C TYR A 248 9.31 -3.94 3.22
N THR A 249 10.40 -4.44 2.62
CA THR A 249 10.32 -5.16 1.34
C THR A 249 10.07 -6.65 1.56
N TYR A 250 10.76 -7.27 2.50
CA TYR A 250 10.82 -8.72 2.62
C TYR A 250 10.23 -9.27 3.90
N LEU A 251 10.70 -8.80 5.09
CA LEU A 251 10.40 -9.47 6.35
C LEU A 251 8.92 -9.45 6.71
N ILE A 252 8.20 -8.38 6.40
CA ILE A 252 6.76 -8.27 6.71
C ILE A 252 5.84 -8.77 5.59
N ASN A 253 6.38 -9.08 4.40
CA ASN A 253 5.60 -9.39 3.21
C ASN A 253 5.63 -10.88 2.85
N TYR A 254 5.05 -11.72 3.70
CA TYR A 254 5.09 -13.19 3.58
C TYR A 254 4.60 -13.69 2.21
N LEU A 255 3.48 -13.17 1.72
CA LEU A 255 2.95 -13.57 0.41
C LEU A 255 3.94 -13.24 -0.70
N LEU A 256 4.58 -12.07 -0.66
CA LEU A 256 5.59 -11.69 -1.66
C LEU A 256 6.74 -12.68 -1.67
N ILE A 257 7.29 -13.05 -0.51
CA ILE A 257 8.38 -14.05 -0.41
C ILE A 257 7.96 -15.39 -0.99
N ILE A 258 6.74 -15.85 -0.70
CA ILE A 258 6.20 -17.09 -1.26
C ILE A 258 6.09 -17.01 -2.79
N LEU A 259 5.57 -15.90 -3.32
CA LEU A 259 5.46 -15.69 -4.78
C LEU A 259 6.84 -15.62 -5.44
N MET A 260 7.81 -14.92 -4.82
CA MET A 260 9.20 -14.85 -5.28
C MET A 260 9.84 -16.24 -5.29
N LEU A 261 9.74 -17.01 -4.22
CA LEU A 261 10.26 -18.36 -4.12
C LEU A 261 9.68 -19.25 -5.24
N ILE A 262 8.35 -19.28 -5.39
CA ILE A 262 7.72 -20.09 -6.43
C ILE A 262 8.18 -19.64 -7.82
N GLY A 263 8.14 -18.34 -8.11
CA GLY A 263 8.53 -17.80 -9.41
C GLY A 263 9.99 -18.03 -9.76
N ASN A 264 10.91 -17.76 -8.82
CA ASN A 264 12.33 -17.97 -9.00
C ASN A 264 12.67 -19.45 -9.19
N CYS A 265 12.03 -20.36 -8.42
CA CYS A 265 12.18 -21.80 -8.62
C CYS A 265 11.69 -22.26 -10.00
N LEU A 266 10.59 -21.72 -10.49
CA LEU A 266 10.07 -22.02 -11.83
C LEU A 266 11.01 -21.52 -12.93
N ILE A 267 11.56 -20.31 -12.81
CA ILE A 267 12.55 -19.78 -13.75
C ILE A 267 13.80 -20.64 -13.72
N THR A 268 14.34 -20.92 -12.54
CA THR A 268 15.55 -21.73 -12.33
C THR A 268 15.41 -23.11 -12.96
N ARG A 269 14.26 -23.78 -12.75
CA ARG A 269 13.95 -25.09 -13.35
C ARG A 269 14.01 -25.04 -14.89
N ASN A 270 13.49 -23.99 -15.50
CA ASN A 270 13.29 -23.93 -16.94
C ASN A 270 14.47 -23.28 -17.69
N LYS A 271 15.22 -22.39 -17.04
CA LYS A 271 16.29 -21.61 -17.70
C LYS A 271 17.72 -22.01 -17.29
N ILE A 272 17.90 -22.79 -16.22
CA ILE A 272 19.21 -23.22 -15.74
C ILE A 272 19.38 -24.71 -16.04
N LYS A 273 20.29 -25.05 -16.97
CA LYS A 273 20.53 -26.44 -17.42
C LYS A 273 21.38 -27.24 -16.43
N ASN A 274 22.41 -26.62 -15.83
CA ASN A 274 23.30 -27.28 -14.89
C ASN A 274 22.57 -27.67 -13.59
N LYS A 275 22.57 -28.98 -13.28
CA LYS A 275 21.86 -29.55 -12.13
C LYS A 275 22.42 -29.06 -10.79
N ILE A 276 23.75 -28.98 -10.66
CA ILE A 276 24.42 -28.54 -9.42
C ILE A 276 24.04 -27.05 -9.13
N VAL A 277 24.18 -26.20 -10.16
CA VAL A 277 23.81 -24.78 -10.06
C VAL A 277 22.33 -24.62 -9.69
N ARG A 278 21.46 -25.48 -10.23
CA ARG A 278 20.04 -25.47 -9.93
C ARG A 278 19.74 -25.83 -8.46
N ILE A 279 20.44 -26.85 -7.92
CA ILE A 279 20.29 -27.23 -6.51
C ILE A 279 20.75 -26.08 -5.61
N PHE A 280 21.90 -25.47 -5.91
CA PHE A 280 22.39 -24.31 -5.16
C PHE A 280 21.35 -23.17 -5.13
N PHE A 281 20.73 -22.85 -6.26
CA PHE A 281 19.69 -21.83 -6.31
C PHE A 281 18.43 -22.19 -5.53
N TYR A 282 18.00 -23.45 -5.55
CA TYR A 282 16.88 -23.87 -4.71
C TYR A 282 17.16 -23.72 -3.23
N LEU A 283 18.38 -24.08 -2.78
CA LEU A 283 18.78 -23.88 -1.38
C LEU A 283 18.83 -22.41 -1.02
N PHE A 284 19.37 -21.57 -1.91
CA PHE A 284 19.37 -20.12 -1.73
C PHE A 284 17.95 -19.55 -1.63
N GLU A 285 17.02 -19.99 -2.47
CA GLU A 285 15.61 -19.58 -2.41
C GLU A 285 14.91 -20.02 -1.13
N ILE A 286 15.08 -21.29 -0.72
CA ILE A 286 14.47 -21.83 0.51
C ILE A 286 14.99 -21.07 1.73
N PHE A 287 16.26 -20.68 1.74
CA PHE A 287 16.84 -19.89 2.83
C PHE A 287 16.14 -18.55 3.02
N SER A 288 15.49 -17.98 2.00
CA SER A 288 14.72 -16.73 2.13
C SER A 288 13.58 -16.81 3.15
N ILE A 289 13.05 -18.00 3.40
CA ILE A 289 11.97 -18.23 4.36
C ILE A 289 12.48 -18.16 5.80
N VAL A 290 13.74 -18.56 6.06
CA VAL A 290 14.29 -18.65 7.42
C VAL A 290 14.26 -17.32 8.15
N PRO A 291 14.79 -16.19 7.62
CA PRO A 291 14.71 -14.90 8.29
C PRO A 291 13.28 -14.42 8.50
N VAL A 292 12.38 -14.73 7.57
CA VAL A 292 10.96 -14.33 7.65
C VAL A 292 10.25 -15.07 8.79
N ILE A 293 10.46 -16.38 8.93
CA ILE A 293 9.86 -17.16 10.02
C ILE A 293 10.48 -16.80 11.37
N THR A 294 11.82 -16.70 11.43
CA THR A 294 12.51 -16.41 12.69
C THR A 294 12.24 -15.00 13.17
N PHE A 295 12.08 -14.05 12.28
CA PHE A 295 11.64 -12.69 12.63
C PHE A 295 10.27 -12.69 13.31
N THR A 296 9.33 -13.52 12.85
CA THR A 296 7.99 -13.64 13.49
C THR A 296 8.01 -14.31 14.84
N LEU A 297 9.01 -15.17 15.11
CA LEU A 297 9.07 -15.97 16.33
C LEU A 297 9.97 -15.37 17.42
N ASN A 298 11.06 -14.69 17.08
CA ASN A 298 12.11 -14.37 18.08
C ASN A 298 12.96 -13.12 17.83
N ASP A 299 12.65 -12.24 16.92
CA ASP A 299 13.45 -11.03 16.57
C ASP A 299 14.97 -11.27 16.31
N GLN A 300 15.46 -12.52 16.37
CA GLN A 300 16.88 -12.86 16.25
C GLN A 300 17.49 -12.52 14.89
N PHE A 301 16.67 -12.57 13.82
CA PHE A 301 17.05 -12.10 12.49
C PHE A 301 16.40 -10.73 12.23
N SER A 302 16.73 -9.77 13.10
CA SER A 302 16.26 -8.40 12.90
C SER A 302 16.76 -7.83 11.58
N SER A 303 16.06 -6.85 11.04
CA SER A 303 16.49 -6.11 9.84
C SER A 303 17.87 -5.44 10.02
N ASN A 304 18.34 -5.28 11.25
CA ASN A 304 19.67 -4.75 11.60
C ASN A 304 20.77 -5.81 11.56
N ASN A 305 20.45 -7.10 11.43
CA ASN A 305 21.45 -8.14 11.34
C ASN A 305 22.17 -8.06 9.99
N ILE A 306 23.51 -7.94 10.01
CA ILE A 306 24.32 -7.78 8.81
C ILE A 306 24.16 -8.93 7.81
N PHE A 307 24.02 -10.16 8.30
CA PHE A 307 23.79 -11.34 7.44
C PHE A 307 22.43 -11.25 6.74
N THR A 308 21.38 -10.82 7.44
CA THR A 308 20.05 -10.61 6.88
C THR A 308 20.09 -9.54 5.80
N ILE A 309 20.79 -8.43 6.05
CA ILE A 309 20.97 -7.34 5.09
C ILE A 309 21.68 -7.85 3.82
N ILE A 310 22.86 -8.46 3.97
CA ILE A 310 23.65 -8.95 2.84
C ILE A 310 22.84 -9.98 2.05
N TYR A 311 22.19 -10.91 2.73
CA TYR A 311 21.38 -11.93 2.08
C TYR A 311 20.27 -11.32 1.21
N PHE A 312 19.42 -10.42 1.75
CA PHE A 312 18.32 -9.87 0.99
C PHE A 312 18.74 -8.87 -0.09
N LEU A 313 19.88 -8.20 0.04
CA LEU A 313 20.47 -7.43 -1.05
C LEU A 313 20.89 -8.33 -2.21
N LEU A 314 21.59 -9.44 -1.92
CA LEU A 314 21.94 -10.44 -2.93
C LEU A 314 20.69 -11.11 -3.52
N TYR A 315 19.69 -11.40 -2.69
CA TYR A 315 18.41 -11.94 -3.11
C TYR A 315 17.66 -11.03 -4.08
N SER A 316 17.69 -9.71 -3.83
CA SER A 316 17.11 -8.71 -4.74
C SER A 316 17.78 -8.73 -6.11
N ILE A 317 19.12 -8.70 -6.12
CA ILE A 317 19.92 -8.73 -7.36
C ILE A 317 19.68 -10.03 -8.11
N PHE A 318 19.76 -11.16 -7.41
CA PHE A 318 19.55 -12.47 -7.99
C PHE A 318 18.15 -12.62 -8.60
N SER A 319 17.11 -12.23 -7.86
CA SER A 319 15.73 -12.27 -8.33
C SER A 319 15.55 -11.40 -9.58
N PHE A 320 16.13 -10.21 -9.61
CA PHE A 320 16.10 -9.33 -10.78
C PHE A 320 16.76 -9.97 -12.01
N LEU A 321 17.94 -10.58 -11.83
CA LEU A 321 18.64 -11.28 -12.91
C LEU A 321 17.84 -12.47 -13.45
N LEU A 322 17.16 -13.20 -12.58
CA LEU A 322 16.26 -14.28 -12.99
C LEU A 322 15.06 -13.75 -13.80
N VAL A 323 14.42 -12.69 -13.36
CA VAL A 323 13.28 -12.07 -14.06
C VAL A 323 13.71 -11.59 -15.46
N ILE A 324 14.87 -10.97 -15.58
CA ILE A 324 15.44 -10.58 -16.88
C ILE A 324 15.71 -11.82 -17.75
N LYS A 325 16.32 -12.86 -17.19
CA LYS A 325 16.64 -14.11 -17.91
C LYS A 325 15.38 -14.84 -18.40
N ASP A 326 14.27 -14.69 -17.69
CA ASP A 326 12.98 -15.27 -18.09
C ASP A 326 12.36 -14.53 -19.28
N SER A 327 12.62 -13.25 -19.39
CA SER A 327 12.07 -12.40 -20.44
C SER A 327 12.56 -12.80 -21.82
N LYS A 328 11.64 -12.83 -22.79
CA LYS A 328 11.98 -12.99 -24.22
C LYS A 328 12.43 -11.68 -24.87
N SER A 329 11.92 -10.57 -24.37
CA SER A 329 12.23 -9.21 -24.80
C SER A 329 12.02 -8.27 -23.62
N ILE A 330 13.11 -7.80 -23.05
CA ILE A 330 13.10 -6.94 -21.87
C ILE A 330 12.18 -5.73 -22.08
N ASN A 331 12.20 -5.17 -23.28
CA ASN A 331 11.46 -3.95 -23.61
C ASN A 331 9.92 -4.12 -23.61
N LYS A 332 9.41 -5.36 -23.70
CA LYS A 332 7.97 -5.65 -23.78
C LYS A 332 7.46 -6.50 -22.62
N ASP A 333 8.33 -6.82 -21.68
CA ASP A 333 7.98 -7.75 -20.60
C ASP A 333 7.41 -7.01 -19.39
N LEU A 334 6.10 -7.18 -19.17
CA LEU A 334 5.42 -6.60 -18.02
C LEU A 334 5.94 -7.09 -16.68
N ALA A 335 6.46 -8.33 -16.59
CA ALA A 335 7.04 -8.81 -15.34
C ALA A 335 8.30 -8.03 -14.98
N VAL A 336 9.18 -7.75 -15.96
CA VAL A 336 10.38 -6.90 -15.75
C VAL A 336 9.96 -5.49 -15.36
N LEU A 337 8.98 -4.90 -16.06
CA LEU A 337 8.49 -3.55 -15.77
C LEU A 337 7.92 -3.45 -14.34
N PHE A 338 7.04 -4.37 -13.95
CA PHE A 338 6.45 -4.36 -12.61
C PHE A 338 7.48 -4.64 -11.52
N PHE A 339 8.46 -5.51 -11.77
CA PHE A 339 9.55 -5.74 -10.82
C PHE A 339 10.38 -4.46 -10.61
N LEU A 340 10.77 -3.77 -11.68
CA LEU A 340 11.53 -2.52 -11.62
C LEU A 340 10.75 -1.44 -10.87
N ILE A 341 9.50 -1.21 -11.23
CA ILE A 341 8.65 -0.23 -10.52
C ILE A 341 8.55 -0.58 -9.04
N GLY A 342 8.33 -1.85 -8.71
CA GLY A 342 8.21 -2.32 -7.35
C GLY A 342 9.49 -2.09 -6.53
N ILE A 343 10.65 -2.57 -6.98
CA ILE A 343 11.90 -2.43 -6.24
C ILE A 343 12.35 -0.98 -6.12
N CYS A 344 12.17 -0.19 -7.18
CA CYS A 344 12.50 1.24 -7.18
C CYS A 344 11.60 2.03 -6.22
N SER A 345 10.35 1.61 -6.01
CA SER A 345 9.43 2.26 -5.06
C SER A 345 10.02 2.32 -3.64
N ASN A 346 10.54 1.20 -3.11
CA ASN A 346 11.25 1.21 -1.84
C ASN A 346 12.69 1.74 -1.96
N GLY A 347 13.32 1.60 -3.12
CA GLY A 347 14.64 2.18 -3.38
C GLY A 347 14.66 3.70 -3.19
N ILE A 348 13.61 4.40 -3.64
CA ILE A 348 13.46 5.85 -3.44
C ILE A 348 13.37 6.21 -1.95
N MET A 349 12.73 5.36 -1.15
CA MET A 349 12.58 5.57 0.29
C MET A 349 13.89 5.49 1.07
N LEU A 350 14.99 4.98 0.49
CA LEU A 350 16.32 5.04 1.09
C LEU A 350 16.79 6.46 1.39
N LEU A 351 16.25 7.45 0.70
CA LEU A 351 16.52 8.87 0.91
C LEU A 351 15.42 9.60 1.68
N SER A 352 14.41 8.88 2.17
CA SER A 352 13.29 9.46 2.92
C SER A 352 13.52 9.37 4.43
N PRO A 353 13.23 10.42 5.20
CA PRO A 353 13.31 10.37 6.67
C PRO A 353 12.22 9.50 7.29
N THR A 354 11.09 9.35 6.60
CA THR A 354 9.90 8.65 7.12
C THR A 354 9.62 7.40 6.31
N TRP A 355 9.68 6.25 6.95
CA TRP A 355 9.36 4.96 6.36
C TRP A 355 8.25 4.28 7.17
N GLY A 356 7.36 3.55 6.50
CA GLY A 356 6.26 2.86 7.16
C GLY A 356 5.58 1.83 6.27
N TYR A 357 4.66 1.07 6.86
CA TYR A 357 3.90 0.03 6.18
C TYR A 357 3.19 0.54 4.91
N ARG A 358 2.61 1.75 4.97
CA ARG A 358 1.89 2.37 3.86
C ARG A 358 2.77 2.74 2.66
N THR A 359 4.01 3.17 2.92
CA THR A 359 4.93 3.57 1.84
C THR A 359 5.47 2.38 1.06
N SER A 360 5.55 1.19 1.69
CA SER A 360 6.01 -0.04 1.05
C SER A 360 4.94 -0.78 0.26
N PHE A 361 3.69 -0.35 0.32
CA PHE A 361 2.59 -1.02 -0.36
C PHE A 361 2.76 -1.11 -1.87
N ALA A 362 3.28 -0.05 -2.51
CA ALA A 362 3.55 -0.05 -3.94
C ALA A 362 4.57 -1.14 -4.33
N THR A 363 5.65 -1.28 -3.56
CA THR A 363 6.64 -2.36 -3.74
C THR A 363 5.98 -3.73 -3.64
N TYR A 364 5.24 -3.95 -2.56
CA TYR A 364 4.54 -5.21 -2.33
C TYR A 364 3.59 -5.56 -3.49
N LEU A 365 2.76 -4.62 -3.92
CA LEU A 365 1.80 -4.83 -5.00
C LEU A 365 2.48 -5.12 -6.34
N PHE A 366 3.39 -4.23 -6.77
CA PHE A 366 3.99 -4.35 -8.10
C PHE A 366 4.90 -5.57 -8.22
N MET A 367 5.70 -5.89 -7.20
CA MET A 367 6.50 -7.11 -7.19
C MET A 367 5.63 -8.37 -7.16
N SER A 368 4.55 -8.40 -6.37
CA SER A 368 3.59 -9.52 -6.36
C SER A 368 2.97 -9.74 -7.74
N VAL A 369 2.56 -8.66 -8.42
CA VAL A 369 2.02 -8.75 -9.79
C VAL A 369 3.07 -9.27 -10.77
N SER A 370 4.33 -8.82 -10.66
CA SER A 370 5.44 -9.33 -11.46
C SER A 370 5.56 -10.85 -11.35
N TYR A 371 5.56 -11.36 -10.13
CA TYR A 371 5.68 -12.81 -9.88
C TYR A 371 4.43 -13.59 -10.26
N LEU A 372 3.23 -13.02 -10.15
CA LEU A 372 2.02 -13.65 -10.70
C LEU A 372 2.11 -13.82 -12.23
N ILE A 373 2.67 -12.85 -12.95
CA ILE A 373 2.91 -12.96 -14.41
C ILE A 373 3.88 -14.10 -14.69
N ILE A 374 4.98 -14.20 -13.95
CA ILE A 374 5.98 -15.26 -14.10
C ILE A 374 5.36 -16.63 -13.82
N ILE A 375 4.66 -16.76 -12.71
CA ILE A 375 3.99 -18.03 -12.34
C ILE A 375 3.00 -18.43 -13.41
N ASP A 376 2.20 -17.51 -13.95
CA ASP A 376 1.23 -17.80 -15.02
C ASP A 376 1.87 -18.35 -16.30
N ARG A 377 3.10 -17.95 -16.64
CA ARG A 377 3.84 -18.46 -17.81
C ARG A 377 4.10 -19.96 -17.72
N TYR A 378 4.42 -20.43 -16.52
CA TYR A 378 4.83 -21.80 -16.26
C TYR A 378 3.71 -22.69 -15.69
N LEU A 379 2.62 -22.07 -15.25
CA LEU A 379 1.52 -22.78 -14.64
C LEU A 379 0.73 -23.59 -15.68
N ASN A 380 0.61 -24.90 -15.45
CA ASN A 380 -0.32 -25.74 -16.15
C ASN A 380 -1.71 -25.67 -15.49
N LYS A 381 -2.77 -25.81 -16.31
CA LYS A 381 -4.13 -25.86 -15.78
C LYS A 381 -4.27 -27.03 -14.80
N SER A 382 -4.61 -26.72 -13.56
CA SER A 382 -4.81 -27.71 -12.49
C SER A 382 -6.08 -27.36 -11.70
N LYS A 383 -6.96 -28.34 -11.56
CA LYS A 383 -8.15 -28.22 -10.71
C LYS A 383 -7.74 -28.04 -9.24
N LEU A 384 -6.71 -28.78 -8.78
CA LEU A 384 -6.20 -28.71 -7.41
C LEU A 384 -5.75 -27.28 -7.05
N ILE A 385 -4.97 -26.63 -7.91
CA ILE A 385 -4.53 -25.26 -7.68
C ILE A 385 -5.72 -24.31 -7.54
N ASN A 386 -6.73 -24.44 -8.41
CA ASN A 386 -7.94 -23.60 -8.29
C ASN A 386 -8.68 -23.87 -6.97
N TYR A 387 -8.79 -25.11 -6.51
CA TYR A 387 -9.40 -25.42 -5.20
C TYR A 387 -8.60 -24.81 -4.05
N LEU A 388 -7.27 -24.93 -4.07
CA LEU A 388 -6.41 -24.30 -3.05
C LEU A 388 -6.58 -22.78 -3.03
N LEU A 389 -6.61 -22.12 -4.20
CA LEU A 389 -6.84 -20.67 -4.28
C LEU A 389 -8.23 -20.27 -3.78
N ILE A 390 -9.27 -21.03 -4.11
CA ILE A 390 -10.63 -20.79 -3.58
C ILE A 390 -10.63 -20.91 -2.05
N THR A 391 -10.08 -22.00 -1.52
CA THR A 391 -9.99 -22.21 -0.07
C THR A 391 -9.21 -21.08 0.61
N SER A 392 -8.07 -20.66 0.05
CA SER A 392 -7.29 -19.53 0.58
C SER A 392 -8.09 -18.23 0.58
N ASN A 393 -8.84 -17.93 -0.48
CA ASN A 393 -9.72 -16.75 -0.51
C ASN A 393 -10.80 -16.82 0.57
N VAL A 394 -11.47 -17.97 0.73
CA VAL A 394 -12.51 -18.15 1.76
C VAL A 394 -11.93 -17.97 3.16
N VAL A 395 -10.78 -18.59 3.44
CA VAL A 395 -10.09 -18.45 4.74
C VAL A 395 -9.72 -16.99 4.98
N GLY A 396 -9.10 -16.31 4.03
CA GLY A 396 -8.73 -14.91 4.17
C GLY A 396 -9.94 -14.01 4.43
N ILE A 397 -11.03 -14.19 3.69
CA ILE A 397 -12.29 -13.44 3.88
C ILE A 397 -12.85 -13.67 5.31
N ILE A 398 -12.93 -14.93 5.75
CA ILE A 398 -13.44 -15.25 7.11
C ILE A 398 -12.57 -14.61 8.18
N LEU A 399 -11.24 -14.71 8.08
CA LEU A 399 -10.32 -14.13 9.05
C LEU A 399 -10.50 -12.61 9.17
N TYR A 400 -10.57 -11.88 8.04
CA TYR A 400 -10.79 -10.43 8.07
C TYR A 400 -12.17 -10.04 8.60
N ILE A 401 -13.24 -10.75 8.22
CA ILE A 401 -14.58 -10.49 8.73
C ILE A 401 -14.60 -10.68 10.24
N THR A 402 -14.07 -11.80 10.75
CA THR A 402 -14.02 -12.09 12.19
C THR A 402 -13.25 -11.00 12.93
N PHE A 403 -12.11 -10.60 12.39
CA PHE A 403 -11.27 -9.57 12.99
C PHE A 403 -11.98 -8.20 13.03
N TYR A 404 -12.58 -7.75 11.93
CA TYR A 404 -13.24 -6.43 11.88
C TYR A 404 -14.58 -6.39 12.60
N ILE A 405 -15.29 -7.52 12.73
CA ILE A 405 -16.43 -7.61 13.64
C ILE A 405 -15.96 -7.40 15.09
N SER A 406 -14.86 -8.01 15.51
CA SER A 406 -14.29 -7.79 16.85
C SER A 406 -13.94 -6.31 17.09
N ILE A 407 -13.27 -5.66 16.14
CA ILE A 407 -12.96 -4.23 16.21
C ILE A 407 -14.24 -3.39 16.35
N HIS A 408 -15.27 -3.72 15.58
CA HIS A 408 -16.55 -3.00 15.62
C HIS A 408 -17.28 -3.15 16.95
N LEU A 409 -17.29 -4.35 17.52
CA LEU A 409 -17.90 -4.59 18.83
C LEU A 409 -17.17 -3.82 19.94
N GLN A 410 -15.83 -3.83 19.92
CA GLN A 410 -15.03 -3.05 20.85
C GLN A 410 -15.23 -1.54 20.67
N TYR A 411 -15.37 -1.08 19.43
CA TYR A 411 -15.70 0.31 19.15
C TYR A 411 -17.03 0.71 19.76
N ASN A 412 -18.06 -0.11 19.65
CA ASN A 412 -19.37 0.15 20.24
C ASN A 412 -19.31 0.18 21.77
N ASP A 413 -18.57 -0.74 22.41
CA ASP A 413 -18.36 -0.72 23.86
C ASP A 413 -17.64 0.57 24.31
N ASN A 414 -16.57 0.97 23.62
CA ASN A 414 -15.83 2.19 23.91
C ASN A 414 -16.70 3.45 23.68
N TYR A 415 -17.51 3.46 22.63
CA TYR A 415 -18.45 4.55 22.37
C TYR A 415 -19.49 4.70 23.50
N LEU A 416 -20.02 3.60 24.02
CA LEU A 416 -20.94 3.64 25.15
C LEU A 416 -20.27 4.16 26.42
N ARG A 417 -19.03 3.75 26.73
CA ARG A 417 -18.22 4.26 27.86
C ARG A 417 -17.99 5.77 27.75
N ILE A 418 -17.61 6.24 26.57
CA ILE A 418 -17.43 7.66 26.29
C ILE A 418 -18.74 8.42 26.54
N LYS A 419 -19.86 7.95 25.99
CA LYS A 419 -21.16 8.59 26.13
C LYS A 419 -21.61 8.64 27.61
N GLN A 420 -21.42 7.55 28.36
CA GLN A 420 -21.69 7.51 29.79
C GLN A 420 -20.82 8.48 30.59
N GLY A 421 -19.51 8.54 30.28
CA GLY A 421 -18.58 9.45 30.91
C GLY A 421 -18.91 10.92 30.66
N ILE A 422 -19.30 11.27 29.42
CA ILE A 422 -19.76 12.63 29.09
C ILE A 422 -21.01 13.00 29.89
N ASN A 423 -22.03 12.13 29.91
CA ASN A 423 -23.28 12.37 30.62
C ASN A 423 -23.07 12.51 32.15
N ALA A 424 -22.13 11.74 32.70
CA ALA A 424 -21.78 11.79 34.13
C ALA A 424 -20.81 12.94 34.48
N LYS A 425 -20.35 13.74 33.49
CA LYS A 425 -19.28 14.74 33.66
C LYS A 425 -18.05 14.17 34.38
N ALA A 426 -17.68 12.92 34.02
CA ALA A 426 -16.61 12.18 34.66
C ALA A 426 -15.25 12.86 34.41
N LYS A 427 -14.38 12.93 35.44
CA LYS A 427 -12.99 13.41 35.31
C LYS A 427 -12.12 12.43 34.51
N ASN A 428 -12.44 11.14 34.58
CA ASN A 428 -11.73 10.07 33.89
C ASN A 428 -12.72 9.21 33.09
N ILE A 429 -12.38 8.93 31.82
CA ILE A 429 -13.14 8.00 30.98
C ILE A 429 -12.19 6.86 30.60
N GLU A 430 -12.56 5.64 30.96
CA GLU A 430 -11.80 4.45 30.66
C GLU A 430 -12.29 3.85 29.33
N ILE A 431 -11.37 3.65 28.38
CA ILE A 431 -11.63 2.95 27.13
C ILE A 431 -10.69 1.76 26.98
N VAL A 432 -11.17 0.69 26.38
CA VAL A 432 -10.35 -0.52 26.11
C VAL A 432 -9.43 -0.25 24.93
N ALA A 433 -8.13 -0.48 25.11
CA ALA A 433 -7.14 -0.31 24.06
C ALA A 433 -7.32 -1.33 22.93
N TYR A 434 -7.22 -0.86 21.70
CA TYR A 434 -7.23 -1.72 20.51
C TYR A 434 -5.85 -2.33 20.26
N PRO A 435 -5.78 -3.48 19.56
CA PRO A 435 -4.48 -4.05 19.17
C PRO A 435 -3.73 -3.12 18.22
N SER A 436 -2.40 -3.19 18.25
CA SER A 436 -1.53 -2.32 17.47
C SER A 436 -1.73 -2.39 15.93
N PHE A 437 -2.28 -3.50 15.44
CA PHE A 437 -2.61 -3.70 14.02
C PHE A 437 -4.08 -3.34 13.66
N ALA A 438 -4.85 -2.80 14.60
CA ALA A 438 -6.16 -2.22 14.36
C ALA A 438 -6.07 -0.97 13.46
N PRO A 439 -7.17 -0.34 13.05
CA PRO A 439 -7.12 0.89 12.24
C PRO A 439 -6.11 1.91 12.77
N CYS A 440 -5.38 2.55 11.85
CA CYS A 440 -4.21 3.37 12.18
C CYS A 440 -4.50 4.40 13.27
N ASN A 441 -3.68 4.40 14.34
CA ASN A 441 -3.77 5.34 15.45
C ASN A 441 -5.16 5.44 16.11
N ILE A 442 -5.90 4.32 16.16
CA ILE A 442 -7.23 4.27 16.79
C ILE A 442 -7.15 4.47 18.32
N ASN A 443 -6.00 4.17 18.94
CA ASN A 443 -5.69 4.54 20.31
C ASN A 443 -5.15 5.97 20.32
N PRO A 444 -5.74 6.92 21.06
CA PRO A 444 -5.30 8.31 21.09
C PRO A 444 -4.09 8.49 22.03
N GLU A 445 -2.93 7.92 21.66
CA GLU A 445 -1.73 7.86 22.53
C GLU A 445 -0.89 9.13 22.51
N ASN A 446 -0.90 9.92 21.43
CA ASN A 446 -0.17 11.17 21.37
C ASN A 446 -1.07 12.39 21.59
N ALA A 447 -0.47 13.52 21.98
CA ALA A 447 -1.19 14.75 22.33
C ALA A 447 -2.14 15.24 21.22
N TYR A 448 -1.71 15.22 19.96
CA TYR A 448 -2.51 15.64 18.82
C TYR A 448 -3.73 14.71 18.62
N HIS A 449 -3.51 13.39 18.60
CA HIS A 449 -4.62 12.45 18.43
C HIS A 449 -5.59 12.48 19.60
N LEU A 450 -5.10 12.69 20.83
CA LEU A 450 -5.93 12.83 22.03
C LEU A 450 -6.82 14.08 21.96
N GLU A 451 -6.26 15.20 21.53
CA GLU A 451 -7.02 16.44 21.34
C GLU A 451 -8.10 16.27 20.27
N MET A 452 -7.75 15.73 19.09
CA MET A 452 -8.71 15.52 18.00
C MET A 452 -9.78 14.49 18.39
N PHE A 453 -9.41 13.42 19.12
CA PHE A 453 -10.34 12.45 19.67
C PHE A 453 -11.36 13.09 20.61
N LYS A 454 -10.90 13.92 21.57
CA LYS A 454 -11.79 14.62 22.49
C LYS A 454 -12.77 15.54 21.75
N LYS A 455 -12.26 16.33 20.79
CA LYS A 455 -13.10 17.21 19.98
C LYS A 455 -14.13 16.43 19.14
N TYR A 456 -13.71 15.32 18.52
CA TYR A 456 -14.58 14.48 17.69
C TYR A 456 -15.72 13.85 18.48
N TYR A 457 -15.47 13.43 19.74
CA TYR A 457 -16.51 12.83 20.59
C TYR A 457 -17.22 13.84 21.49
N GLY A 458 -16.85 15.12 21.46
CA GLY A 458 -17.42 16.16 22.34
C GLY A 458 -17.05 15.98 23.81
N ILE A 459 -15.86 15.44 24.10
CA ILE A 459 -15.34 15.23 25.45
C ILE A 459 -14.70 16.54 25.94
N ASN A 460 -14.95 16.91 27.22
CA ASN A 460 -14.34 18.09 27.83
C ASN A 460 -12.79 17.96 27.82
N GLU A 461 -12.10 19.05 27.56
CA GLU A 461 -10.64 19.10 27.52
C GLU A 461 -9.97 18.63 28.83
N ASP A 462 -10.58 18.95 29.98
CA ASP A 462 -10.10 18.54 31.31
C ASP A 462 -10.33 17.06 31.66
N THR A 463 -11.09 16.32 30.85
CA THR A 463 -11.36 14.90 31.08
C THR A 463 -10.18 14.04 30.64
N ASN A 464 -9.66 13.20 31.52
CA ASN A 464 -8.60 12.26 31.18
C ASN A 464 -9.18 11.03 30.46
N ILE A 465 -8.53 10.59 29.39
CA ILE A 465 -8.79 9.32 28.72
C ILE A 465 -7.76 8.30 29.21
N ILE A 466 -8.24 7.21 29.78
CA ILE A 466 -7.40 6.14 30.33
C ILE A 466 -7.56 4.91 29.43
N LEU A 467 -6.47 4.47 28.81
CA LEU A 467 -6.43 3.20 28.06
C LEU A 467 -6.28 2.05 29.07
N ILE A 468 -7.27 1.20 29.14
CA ILE A 468 -7.25 0.00 29.98
C ILE A 468 -7.09 -1.25 29.13
N ASP A 469 -6.30 -2.20 29.62
CA ASP A 469 -6.05 -3.52 29.02
C ASP A 469 -5.41 -3.48 27.62
N ASN A 470 -4.11 -3.64 27.57
CA ASN A 470 -3.34 -3.79 26.32
C ASN A 470 -3.41 -5.21 25.74
N SER A 471 -3.98 -6.19 26.47
CA SER A 471 -4.15 -7.56 25.98
C SER A 471 -5.48 -7.70 25.23
N TRP A 472 -5.50 -7.30 23.96
CA TRP A 472 -6.66 -7.55 23.13
C TRP A 472 -6.90 -9.05 22.99
N LYS A 473 -7.99 -9.53 23.57
CA LYS A 473 -8.48 -10.90 23.41
C LYS A 473 -9.68 -10.85 22.49
N PHE A 474 -9.81 -11.84 21.61
CA PHE A 474 -10.95 -11.93 20.71
C PHE A 474 -12.26 -11.75 21.50
N HIS A 475 -12.96 -10.68 21.23
CA HIS A 475 -14.15 -10.26 21.98
C HIS A 475 -15.26 -11.32 22.00
N PHE A 476 -15.27 -12.23 21.01
CA PHE A 476 -16.17 -13.38 20.94
C PHE A 476 -15.87 -14.47 21.97
N ILE A 477 -14.61 -14.58 22.44
CA ILE A 477 -14.16 -15.71 23.27
C ILE A 477 -14.10 -15.31 24.74
N TYR A 478 -13.90 -14.03 25.04
CA TYR A 478 -13.69 -13.52 26.39
C TYR A 478 -14.49 -12.24 26.64
N ARG A 479 -15.81 -12.33 26.73
CA ARG A 479 -16.53 -11.38 27.56
C ARG A 479 -16.17 -11.69 29.02
N LYS A 480 -15.31 -10.92 29.66
CA LYS A 480 -15.32 -10.84 31.10
C LYS A 480 -16.68 -10.28 31.48
N THR A 481 -17.61 -11.13 31.82
CA THR A 481 -18.77 -10.78 32.65
C THR A 481 -18.18 -10.18 33.92
N LYS A 482 -18.26 -8.87 34.10
CA LYS A 482 -18.28 -8.26 35.40
C LYS A 482 -19.66 -8.45 35.96
#